data_f65ee2535ac8bba8cf232a6ad9c12717
#
_entry.id   f65ee2535ac8bba8cf232a6ad9c12717
#
_cell.length_a   1.000
_cell.length_b   1.000
_cell.length_c   1.000
_cell.angle_alpha   90.00
_cell.angle_beta   90.00
_cell.angle_gamma   90.00
#
_symmetry.space_group_name_H-M   'P 1'
#
loop_
_entity.id
_entity.type
_entity.pdbx_description
1 polymer ?
#
loop_
_entity_poly.entity_id
_entity_poly.type
_entity_poly.pdbx_seq_one_letter_code
_entity_poly.pdbx_strand_id
1 'polypeptide(L)'
;MTDRTLRLILGDQLSIDHSWFTQPTTGVDYVLMEVRSEASYVPHHIQKIVAFFSAMRAFAAELEARGFSVRYIRLDDPANRQSLASNIEHLVSSTAYARFEYQEPDEYRVARELDTLASRLSCGAVKVSSEHFLTTPEFFQSVFKGHKRYVMELFYREVRKRYDLLMDGDKPLGDRWNFDAENRKKLPVGHTPPNPIEFSRDVRDIVEMLRAQKIHSIGAVDPARFTWPITRAESLQTLDYFCSALLPLFGTYQDAMHTEHRFLYHSKLSFALNTHLLSPLEVIHAAIKAFEGSKGEISLAQVEGFVRQIAGWREFMRGIYWTHMPDFKDLNFFHNTRPLPGYFWTGDTKMNCLKNAITQSLEEGYAHHIQRLMVTGNFTLLAGIDPNAVDEWYLGIYIDAIEWVQLPNTRGMSQFADGGIVGTKPYCSSGQYINKMSNYCSKCFYNYKEKFGERGCPFNTLYWDFLMRNKALLEKNPRIGMGYQLLAKMSDNDKNRIAEKAREVLENIEDL
;
A
#
# COMPACT_ATOMS: atom_id res chain seq x y z
N MET A 1 9.84 -3.63 45.71
CA MET A 1 9.10 -4.19 44.59
C MET A 1 9.88 -3.80 43.34
N THR A 2 10.33 -4.76 42.56
CA THR A 2 11.02 -4.45 41.29
C THR A 2 9.98 -3.83 40.36
N ASP A 3 10.22 -2.60 39.88
CA ASP A 3 9.37 -1.90 38.92
C ASP A 3 9.41 -2.66 37.58
N ARG A 4 8.45 -3.60 37.41
CA ARG A 4 8.35 -4.35 36.12
C ARG A 4 7.63 -3.50 35.09
N THR A 5 8.17 -3.53 33.87
CA THR A 5 7.60 -2.84 32.71
C THR A 5 7.14 -3.86 31.66
N LEU A 6 5.93 -3.70 31.13
CA LEU A 6 5.41 -4.43 29.99
C LEU A 6 5.51 -3.55 28.74
N ARG A 7 6.18 -4.03 27.70
CA ARG A 7 6.31 -3.35 26.39
C ARG A 7 5.53 -4.10 25.33
N LEU A 8 4.57 -3.44 24.69
CA LEU A 8 3.83 -3.99 23.55
C LEU A 8 4.58 -3.72 22.25
N ILE A 9 4.73 -4.76 21.43
CA ILE A 9 5.20 -4.68 20.05
C ILE A 9 4.06 -5.13 19.14
N LEU A 10 3.63 -4.26 18.20
CA LEU A 10 2.61 -4.58 17.21
C LEU A 10 3.22 -5.34 16.02
N GLY A 11 2.37 -5.98 15.21
CA GLY A 11 2.79 -6.78 14.07
C GLY A 11 3.46 -5.97 12.94
N ASP A 12 3.28 -4.66 12.93
CA ASP A 12 3.91 -3.71 12.01
C ASP A 12 5.09 -2.92 12.64
N GLN A 13 5.59 -3.33 13.82
CA GLN A 13 6.67 -2.65 14.56
C GLN A 13 7.90 -3.55 14.78
N LEU A 14 8.29 -4.31 13.75
CA LEU A 14 9.33 -5.35 13.85
C LEU A 14 10.74 -4.81 13.55
N SER A 15 11.06 -3.59 14.04
CA SER A 15 12.38 -2.98 13.87
C SER A 15 13.32 -3.37 15.00
N ILE A 16 14.37 -4.12 14.68
CA ILE A 16 15.42 -4.48 15.64
C ILE A 16 16.32 -3.28 16.00
N ASP A 17 16.29 -2.22 15.16
CA ASP A 17 17.10 -1.03 15.36
C ASP A 17 16.42 0.01 16.27
N HIS A 18 15.19 -0.27 16.76
CA HIS A 18 14.51 0.59 17.71
C HIS A 18 15.28 0.67 19.04
N SER A 19 15.29 1.84 19.68
CA SER A 19 16.03 2.13 20.92
C SER A 19 15.72 1.16 22.08
N TRP A 20 14.55 0.49 22.06
CA TRP A 20 14.20 -0.55 23.03
C TRP A 20 15.10 -1.77 22.99
N PHE A 21 15.77 -2.04 21.87
CA PHE A 21 16.52 -3.28 21.62
C PHE A 21 18.05 -3.08 21.63
N THR A 22 18.54 -1.97 22.19
CA THR A 22 19.98 -1.73 22.33
C THR A 22 20.66 -2.74 23.24
N GLN A 23 19.99 -3.10 24.36
CA GLN A 23 20.44 -4.14 25.29
C GLN A 23 19.27 -4.67 26.15
N PRO A 24 19.30 -5.96 26.54
CA PRO A 24 18.33 -6.51 27.49
C PRO A 24 18.34 -5.76 28.82
N THR A 25 17.15 -5.47 29.35
CA THR A 25 16.98 -4.75 30.61
C THR A 25 16.20 -5.62 31.58
N THR A 26 16.75 -5.86 32.77
CA THR A 26 16.09 -6.63 33.84
C THR A 26 14.78 -5.97 34.25
N GLY A 27 13.72 -6.76 34.39
CA GLY A 27 12.39 -6.26 34.77
C GLY A 27 11.55 -5.70 33.61
N VAL A 28 12.02 -5.80 32.36
CA VAL A 28 11.27 -5.45 31.17
C VAL A 28 10.84 -6.72 30.44
N ASP A 29 9.54 -6.88 30.25
CA ASP A 29 8.94 -7.96 29.44
C ASP A 29 8.36 -7.36 28.15
N TYR A 30 8.66 -7.99 27.02
CA TYR A 30 8.10 -7.62 25.72
C TYR A 30 6.97 -8.58 25.36
N VAL A 31 5.87 -8.06 24.84
CA VAL A 31 4.74 -8.90 24.40
C VAL A 31 4.41 -8.65 22.93
N LEU A 32 4.30 -9.75 22.19
CA LEU A 32 3.70 -9.81 20.86
C LEU A 32 2.51 -10.76 20.91
N MET A 33 1.47 -10.49 20.15
CA MET A 33 0.27 -11.32 20.20
C MET A 33 -0.45 -11.41 18.85
N GLU A 34 -0.85 -12.63 18.49
CA GLU A 34 -1.75 -12.91 17.39
C GLU A 34 -3.18 -12.80 17.93
N VAL A 35 -3.97 -11.86 17.42
CA VAL A 35 -5.34 -11.66 17.93
C VAL A 35 -6.35 -11.62 16.80
N ARG A 36 -7.55 -12.14 17.08
CA ARG A 36 -8.64 -12.17 16.11
C ARG A 36 -9.07 -10.78 15.67
N SER A 37 -9.06 -9.79 16.57
CA SER A 37 -9.41 -8.42 16.23
C SER A 37 -8.56 -7.86 15.10
N GLU A 38 -7.26 -8.21 15.03
CA GLU A 38 -6.36 -7.76 13.96
C GLU A 38 -6.43 -8.68 12.72
N ALA A 39 -6.73 -9.95 12.87
CA ALA A 39 -6.80 -10.90 11.78
C ALA A 39 -8.13 -10.87 11.00
N SER A 40 -9.17 -10.16 11.47
CA SER A 40 -10.51 -10.27 10.91
C SER A 40 -11.36 -8.97 10.90
N TYR A 41 -10.76 -7.79 11.07
CA TYR A 41 -11.50 -6.52 10.98
C TYR A 41 -11.92 -6.17 9.53
N VAL A 42 -11.24 -6.74 8.53
CA VAL A 42 -11.67 -6.88 7.14
C VAL A 42 -11.35 -8.31 6.67
N PRO A 43 -11.93 -8.80 5.56
CA PRO A 43 -11.52 -10.08 4.96
C PRO A 43 -10.09 -9.97 4.43
N HIS A 44 -9.10 -10.42 5.21
CA HIS A 44 -7.70 -10.37 4.80
C HIS A 44 -7.30 -11.51 3.86
N HIS A 45 -6.37 -11.22 2.96
CA HIS A 45 -5.71 -12.26 2.17
C HIS A 45 -4.94 -13.22 3.08
N ILE A 46 -5.06 -14.54 2.83
CA ILE A 46 -4.41 -15.54 3.67
C ILE A 46 -2.90 -15.35 3.73
N GLN A 47 -2.24 -14.97 2.62
CA GLN A 47 -0.80 -14.69 2.62
C GLN A 47 -0.43 -13.50 3.51
N LYS A 48 -1.31 -12.48 3.64
CA LYS A 48 -1.08 -11.35 4.53
C LYS A 48 -1.05 -11.81 5.99
N ILE A 49 -2.06 -12.56 6.43
CA ILE A 49 -2.12 -13.05 7.81
C ILE A 49 -0.91 -13.97 8.11
N VAL A 50 -0.60 -14.88 7.19
CA VAL A 50 0.56 -15.78 7.30
C VAL A 50 1.87 -15.00 7.37
N ALA A 51 2.06 -13.96 6.53
CA ALA A 51 3.26 -13.13 6.54
C ALA A 51 3.45 -12.41 7.87
N PHE A 52 2.39 -11.74 8.38
CA PHE A 52 2.44 -11.03 9.66
C PHE A 52 2.75 -11.99 10.81
N PHE A 53 2.04 -13.11 10.92
CA PHE A 53 2.28 -14.07 12.01
C PHE A 53 3.67 -14.70 11.91
N SER A 54 4.12 -15.04 10.70
CA SER A 54 5.49 -15.57 10.49
C SER A 54 6.56 -14.54 10.87
N ALA A 55 6.38 -13.27 10.48
CA ALA A 55 7.33 -12.21 10.79
C ALA A 55 7.37 -11.91 12.30
N MET A 56 6.21 -11.84 12.94
CA MET A 56 6.09 -11.64 14.40
C MET A 56 6.77 -12.78 15.19
N ARG A 57 6.54 -14.05 14.79
CA ARG A 57 7.18 -15.22 15.43
C ARG A 57 8.69 -15.20 15.23
N ALA A 58 9.16 -14.89 14.03
CA ALA A 58 10.58 -14.79 13.74
C ALA A 58 11.26 -13.66 14.54
N PHE A 59 10.61 -12.52 14.65
CA PHE A 59 11.10 -11.37 15.41
C PHE A 59 11.15 -11.67 16.92
N ALA A 60 10.12 -12.31 17.47
CA ALA A 60 10.12 -12.74 18.87
C ALA A 60 11.28 -13.70 19.17
N ALA A 61 11.51 -14.70 18.30
CA ALA A 61 12.62 -15.64 18.44
C ALA A 61 13.99 -14.94 18.33
N GLU A 62 14.12 -13.93 17.46
CA GLU A 62 15.34 -13.12 17.36
C GLU A 62 15.61 -12.32 18.66
N LEU A 63 14.57 -11.72 19.25
CA LEU A 63 14.69 -11.00 20.52
C LEU A 63 15.08 -11.95 21.66
N GLU A 64 14.45 -13.13 21.76
CA GLU A 64 14.81 -14.15 22.75
C GLU A 64 16.26 -14.61 22.61
N ALA A 65 16.72 -14.86 21.36
CA ALA A 65 18.10 -15.23 21.09
C ALA A 65 19.12 -14.14 21.48
N ARG A 66 18.68 -12.86 21.51
CA ARG A 66 19.45 -11.72 22.00
C ARG A 66 19.35 -11.50 23.53
N GLY A 67 18.60 -12.36 24.24
CA GLY A 67 18.46 -12.33 25.69
C GLY A 67 17.34 -11.42 26.22
N PHE A 68 16.45 -10.92 25.39
CA PHE A 68 15.27 -10.17 25.84
C PHE A 68 14.20 -11.10 26.42
N SER A 69 13.47 -10.64 27.44
CA SER A 69 12.33 -11.37 28.01
C SER A 69 11.10 -11.16 27.11
N VAL A 70 10.78 -12.14 26.28
CA VAL A 70 9.65 -12.05 25.33
C VAL A 70 8.53 -12.98 25.76
N ARG A 71 7.29 -12.49 25.68
CA ARG A 71 6.06 -13.25 25.80
C ARG A 71 5.33 -13.21 24.47
N TYR A 72 5.30 -14.33 23.78
CA TYR A 72 4.56 -14.46 22.53
C TYR A 72 3.22 -15.17 22.79
N ILE A 73 2.09 -14.54 22.42
CA ILE A 73 0.74 -15.10 22.60
C ILE A 73 0.22 -15.49 21.22
N ARG A 74 0.11 -16.80 20.98
CA ARG A 74 -0.41 -17.33 19.71
C ARG A 74 -1.94 -17.16 19.63
N LEU A 75 -2.48 -17.16 18.41
CA LEU A 75 -3.92 -17.05 18.17
C LEU A 75 -4.71 -18.18 18.83
N ASP A 76 -4.15 -19.40 18.89
CA ASP A 76 -4.75 -20.60 19.47
C ASP A 76 -4.42 -20.81 20.96
N ASP A 77 -3.68 -19.88 21.59
CA ASP A 77 -3.39 -19.95 23.02
C ASP A 77 -4.71 -19.85 23.84
N PRO A 78 -5.02 -20.82 24.71
CA PRO A 78 -6.22 -20.76 25.55
C PRO A 78 -6.33 -19.52 26.46
N ALA A 79 -5.18 -18.89 26.79
CA ALA A 79 -5.14 -17.66 27.58
C ALA A 79 -5.37 -16.40 26.74
N ASN A 80 -5.35 -16.51 25.39
CA ASN A 80 -5.50 -15.37 24.49
C ASN A 80 -6.94 -14.81 24.53
N ARG A 81 -7.08 -13.53 24.89
CA ARG A 81 -8.35 -12.80 24.97
C ARG A 81 -8.82 -12.23 23.63
N GLN A 82 -8.10 -12.49 22.55
CA GLN A 82 -8.46 -12.22 21.16
C GLN A 82 -8.58 -10.72 20.77
N SER A 83 -8.10 -9.80 21.63
CA SER A 83 -7.90 -8.39 21.32
C SER A 83 -6.66 -7.85 22.04
N LEU A 84 -6.04 -6.79 21.49
CA LEU A 84 -4.86 -6.16 22.08
C LEU A 84 -5.18 -5.66 23.51
N ALA A 85 -6.22 -4.85 23.62
CA ALA A 85 -6.63 -4.26 24.90
C ALA A 85 -6.91 -5.31 25.96
N SER A 86 -7.72 -6.35 25.66
CA SER A 86 -8.10 -7.36 26.64
C SER A 86 -6.92 -8.23 27.11
N ASN A 87 -5.97 -8.52 26.22
CA ASN A 87 -4.76 -9.23 26.59
C ASN A 87 -3.86 -8.37 27.51
N ILE A 88 -3.66 -7.09 27.20
CA ILE A 88 -2.86 -6.19 28.03
C ILE A 88 -3.51 -5.99 29.40
N GLU A 89 -4.83 -5.75 29.49
CA GLU A 89 -5.56 -5.64 30.77
C GLU A 89 -5.37 -6.91 31.63
N HIS A 90 -5.48 -8.09 31.01
CA HIS A 90 -5.26 -9.36 31.71
C HIS A 90 -3.81 -9.50 32.18
N LEU A 91 -2.82 -9.16 31.37
CA LEU A 91 -1.41 -9.23 31.76
C LEU A 91 -1.07 -8.27 32.89
N VAL A 92 -1.55 -7.04 32.83
CA VAL A 92 -1.34 -6.04 33.90
C VAL A 92 -2.01 -6.43 35.18
N SER A 93 -3.24 -7.00 35.15
CA SER A 93 -3.95 -7.42 36.33
C SER A 93 -3.41 -8.71 36.98
N SER A 94 -2.86 -9.64 36.19
CA SER A 94 -2.32 -10.92 36.66
C SER A 94 -0.86 -10.85 37.08
N THR A 95 -0.11 -9.86 36.62
CA THR A 95 1.32 -9.64 36.90
C THR A 95 1.48 -8.19 37.36
N ALA A 96 2.08 -7.96 38.49
CA ALA A 96 2.22 -6.62 39.08
C ALA A 96 3.20 -5.75 38.28
N TYR A 97 2.83 -5.35 37.04
CA TYR A 97 3.58 -4.35 36.26
C TYR A 97 3.33 -2.96 36.82
N ALA A 98 4.40 -2.22 37.04
CA ALA A 98 4.35 -0.80 37.43
C ALA A 98 4.11 0.13 36.25
N ARG A 99 4.48 -0.33 35.03
CA ARG A 99 4.40 0.48 33.81
C ARG A 99 4.02 -0.39 32.59
N PHE A 100 3.19 0.21 31.73
CA PHE A 100 2.91 -0.27 30.36
C PHE A 100 3.51 0.71 29.37
N GLU A 101 4.29 0.21 28.40
CA GLU A 101 4.87 1.03 27.33
C GLU A 101 4.47 0.46 25.97
N TYR A 102 4.17 1.35 25.02
CA TYR A 102 3.89 0.99 23.63
C TYR A 102 4.47 2.01 22.68
N GLN A 103 4.88 1.55 21.50
CA GLN A 103 5.29 2.44 20.42
C GLN A 103 4.05 3.09 19.80
N GLU A 104 4.19 4.33 19.31
CA GLU A 104 3.12 5.01 18.58
C GLU A 104 2.64 4.14 17.43
N PRO A 105 1.36 3.73 17.40
CA PRO A 105 0.83 2.90 16.32
C PRO A 105 0.78 3.65 15.00
N ASP A 106 0.97 2.94 13.90
CA ASP A 106 0.90 3.52 12.57
C ASP A 106 -0.56 3.74 12.11
N GLU A 107 -1.52 2.99 12.67
CA GLU A 107 -2.95 3.08 12.35
C GLU A 107 -3.74 3.86 13.41
N TYR A 108 -4.59 4.78 12.94
CA TYR A 108 -5.45 5.60 13.81
C TYR A 108 -6.36 4.75 14.70
N ARG A 109 -6.92 3.67 14.14
CA ARG A 109 -7.78 2.71 14.85
C ARG A 109 -7.07 2.12 16.07
N VAL A 110 -5.86 1.61 15.87
CA VAL A 110 -5.03 1.02 16.93
C VAL A 110 -4.57 2.08 17.93
N ALA A 111 -4.19 3.28 17.43
CA ALA A 111 -3.80 4.39 18.31
C ALA A 111 -4.93 4.76 19.28
N ARG A 112 -6.17 4.86 18.78
CA ARG A 112 -7.35 5.15 19.62
C ARG A 112 -7.67 4.03 20.62
N GLU A 113 -7.52 2.77 20.22
CA GLU A 113 -7.67 1.63 21.10
C GLU A 113 -6.65 1.68 22.25
N LEU A 114 -5.36 1.86 21.93
CA LEU A 114 -4.30 1.89 22.93
C LEU A 114 -4.33 3.16 23.81
N ASP A 115 -4.67 4.32 23.29
CA ASP A 115 -4.86 5.54 24.08
C ASP A 115 -6.03 5.37 25.08
N THR A 116 -7.13 4.72 24.64
CA THR A 116 -8.27 4.40 25.51
C THR A 116 -7.88 3.36 26.59
N LEU A 117 -7.15 2.33 26.19
CA LEU A 117 -6.61 1.33 27.11
C LEU A 117 -5.71 1.99 28.17
N ALA A 118 -4.74 2.79 27.73
CA ALA A 118 -3.78 3.47 28.60
C ALA A 118 -4.46 4.30 29.71
N SER A 119 -5.61 4.93 29.39
CA SER A 119 -6.38 5.73 30.36
C SER A 119 -7.09 4.89 31.43
N ARG A 120 -7.25 3.57 31.23
CA ARG A 120 -7.98 2.65 32.13
C ARG A 120 -7.07 1.73 32.92
N LEU A 121 -5.80 1.58 32.53
CA LEU A 121 -4.87 0.70 33.21
C LEU A 121 -4.57 1.20 34.63
N SER A 122 -4.41 0.25 35.58
CA SER A 122 -4.03 0.54 36.95
C SER A 122 -2.54 0.88 37.13
N CYS A 123 -1.71 0.64 36.10
CA CYS A 123 -0.30 1.02 36.08
C CYS A 123 -0.09 2.26 35.19
N GLY A 124 1.08 2.91 35.34
CA GLY A 124 1.44 4.03 34.47
C GLY A 124 1.57 3.56 33.01
N ALA A 125 1.05 4.35 32.05
CA ALA A 125 1.18 4.07 30.63
C ALA A 125 2.03 5.14 29.91
N VAL A 126 2.93 4.73 29.02
CA VAL A 126 3.82 5.62 28.25
C VAL A 126 3.82 5.23 26.79
N LYS A 127 3.53 6.20 25.92
CA LYS A 127 3.67 6.09 24.47
C LYS A 127 5.03 6.63 24.05
N VAL A 128 5.80 5.89 23.25
CA VAL A 128 7.08 6.28 22.70
C VAL A 128 7.02 6.38 21.18
N SER A 129 7.97 7.07 20.56
CA SER A 129 8.08 7.12 19.10
C SER A 129 8.34 5.74 18.51
N SER A 130 7.82 5.46 17.31
CA SER A 130 8.15 4.24 16.55
C SER A 130 9.55 4.29 15.93
N GLU A 131 10.21 5.46 15.88
CA GLU A 131 11.55 5.71 15.32
C GLU A 131 11.73 5.26 13.85
N HIS A 132 10.65 4.98 13.14
CA HIS A 132 10.69 4.36 11.82
C HIS A 132 10.64 5.36 10.66
N PHE A 133 9.82 6.40 10.78
CA PHE A 133 9.54 7.33 9.69
C PHE A 133 10.58 8.44 9.56
N LEU A 134 10.77 8.94 8.34
CA LEU A 134 11.68 10.05 8.07
C LEU A 134 11.16 11.37 8.61
N THR A 135 9.85 11.52 8.70
CA THR A 135 9.20 12.78 9.03
C THR A 135 8.19 12.63 10.16
N THR A 136 8.01 13.70 10.92
CA THR A 136 6.99 13.80 11.96
C THR A 136 5.75 14.54 11.43
N PRO A 137 4.57 14.41 12.08
CA PRO A 137 3.40 15.22 11.74
C PRO A 137 3.67 16.72 11.77
N GLU A 138 4.48 17.19 12.73
CA GLU A 138 4.83 18.62 12.87
C GLU A 138 5.69 19.09 11.70
N PHE A 139 6.64 18.27 11.23
CA PHE A 139 7.42 18.58 10.03
C PHE A 139 6.51 18.68 8.81
N PHE A 140 5.61 17.72 8.61
CA PHE A 140 4.64 17.75 7.51
C PHE A 140 3.81 19.05 7.53
N GLN A 141 3.24 19.38 8.68
CA GLN A 141 2.46 20.62 8.85
C GLN A 141 3.31 21.90 8.60
N SER A 142 4.57 21.89 9.01
CA SER A 142 5.47 23.05 8.81
C SER A 142 5.73 23.32 7.34
N VAL A 143 5.90 22.27 6.52
CA VAL A 143 6.11 22.39 5.07
C VAL A 143 4.90 23.04 4.38
N PHE A 144 3.68 22.74 4.84
CA PHE A 144 2.47 23.24 4.22
C PHE A 144 1.85 24.48 4.92
N LYS A 145 2.54 25.04 5.91
CA LYS A 145 2.07 26.25 6.59
C LYS A 145 1.87 27.39 5.58
N GLY A 146 0.63 27.88 5.49
CA GLY A 146 0.26 28.96 4.55
C GLY A 146 -0.04 28.48 3.12
N HIS A 147 0.13 27.21 2.80
CA HIS A 147 -0.26 26.66 1.51
C HIS A 147 -1.74 26.28 1.49
N LYS A 148 -2.41 26.55 0.35
CA LYS A 148 -3.83 26.19 0.16
C LYS A 148 -4.05 24.73 -0.22
N ARG A 149 -3.00 24.03 -0.63
CA ARG A 149 -3.05 22.63 -1.12
C ARG A 149 -1.79 21.90 -0.71
N TYR A 150 -1.94 20.63 -0.48
CA TYR A 150 -0.81 19.71 -0.33
C TYR A 150 -0.27 19.35 -1.72
N VAL A 151 1.03 19.47 -1.91
CA VAL A 151 1.71 19.10 -3.17
C VAL A 151 2.91 18.24 -2.81
N MET A 152 2.86 16.97 -3.15
CA MET A 152 3.91 15.99 -2.81
C MET A 152 5.30 16.44 -3.27
N GLU A 153 5.42 17.05 -4.42
CA GLU A 153 6.70 17.55 -4.95
C GLU A 153 7.36 18.61 -4.03
N LEU A 154 6.58 19.50 -3.41
CA LEU A 154 7.11 20.49 -2.45
C LEU A 154 7.64 19.78 -1.20
N PHE A 155 6.85 18.86 -0.67
CA PHE A 155 7.24 18.07 0.50
C PHE A 155 8.51 17.24 0.23
N TYR A 156 8.56 16.55 -0.89
CA TYR A 156 9.71 15.74 -1.31
C TYR A 156 11.00 16.55 -1.37
N ARG A 157 10.97 17.78 -1.89
CA ARG A 157 12.15 18.68 -1.91
C ARG A 157 12.68 18.97 -0.52
N GLU A 158 11.78 19.25 0.43
CA GLU A 158 12.19 19.51 1.82
C GLU A 158 12.74 18.25 2.51
N VAL A 159 12.18 17.08 2.23
CA VAL A 159 12.74 15.79 2.72
C VAL A 159 14.12 15.54 2.12
N ARG A 160 14.30 15.74 0.81
CA ARG A 160 15.62 15.59 0.15
C ARG A 160 16.68 16.50 0.77
N LYS A 161 16.39 17.77 0.99
CA LYS A 161 17.29 18.72 1.64
C LYS A 161 17.62 18.30 3.08
N ARG A 162 16.61 17.87 3.83
CA ARG A 162 16.79 17.47 5.24
C ARG A 162 17.72 16.30 5.43
N TYR A 163 17.69 15.33 4.50
CA TYR A 163 18.44 14.09 4.58
C TYR A 163 19.59 14.00 3.56
N ASP A 164 19.85 15.08 2.85
CA ASP A 164 20.89 15.17 1.81
C ASP A 164 20.78 14.07 0.72
N LEU A 165 19.53 13.77 0.30
CA LEU A 165 19.24 12.68 -0.64
C LEU A 165 19.37 13.16 -2.10
N LEU A 166 20.36 12.65 -2.84
CA LEU A 166 20.61 13.02 -4.24
C LEU A 166 20.76 14.55 -4.40
N MET A 167 21.49 15.19 -3.49
CA MET A 167 21.80 16.61 -3.51
C MET A 167 23.24 16.86 -3.96
N ASP A 168 23.50 18.05 -4.49
CA ASP A 168 24.81 18.63 -4.77
C ASP A 168 24.82 20.02 -4.12
N GLY A 169 25.28 20.08 -2.87
CA GLY A 169 25.08 21.23 -2.01
C GLY A 169 23.60 21.56 -1.84
N ASP A 170 23.20 22.81 -2.12
CA ASP A 170 21.80 23.25 -2.00
C ASP A 170 20.91 22.89 -3.21
N LYS A 171 21.49 22.26 -4.25
CA LYS A 171 20.80 21.92 -5.49
C LYS A 171 20.53 20.43 -5.59
N PRO A 172 19.46 20.02 -6.32
CA PRO A 172 19.29 18.61 -6.65
C PRO A 172 20.38 18.14 -7.60
N LEU A 173 20.88 16.93 -7.39
CA LEU A 173 21.82 16.28 -8.30
C LEU A 173 21.24 16.28 -9.73
N GLY A 174 22.03 16.71 -10.71
CA GLY A 174 21.61 16.84 -12.10
C GLY A 174 20.71 18.07 -12.39
N ASP A 175 20.72 19.10 -11.51
CA ASP A 175 19.97 20.37 -11.61
C ASP A 175 18.44 20.23 -11.79
N ARG A 176 17.89 19.06 -11.53
CA ARG A 176 16.46 18.76 -11.68
C ARG A 176 15.92 18.00 -10.46
N TRP A 177 14.73 18.40 -10.01
CA TRP A 177 14.07 17.78 -8.87
C TRP A 177 13.38 16.45 -9.23
N ASN A 178 13.07 16.22 -10.52
CA ASN A 178 12.22 15.11 -10.94
C ASN A 178 12.56 14.68 -12.37
N PHE A 179 12.67 13.38 -12.60
CA PHE A 179 13.03 12.74 -13.86
C PHE A 179 11.89 11.88 -14.42
N ASP A 180 10.67 12.07 -13.97
CA ASP A 180 9.49 11.26 -14.30
C ASP A 180 9.20 11.18 -15.81
N ALA A 181 9.55 12.23 -16.57
CA ALA A 181 9.37 12.28 -18.02
C ALA A 181 10.26 11.28 -18.79
N GLU A 182 11.35 10.80 -18.18
CA GLU A 182 12.29 9.83 -18.79
C GLU A 182 11.87 8.38 -18.54
N ASN A 183 10.97 8.17 -17.60
CA ASN A 183 10.44 6.90 -17.14
C ASN A 183 9.11 6.54 -17.84
N ARG A 184 8.44 5.44 -17.44
CA ARG A 184 7.09 5.03 -17.86
C ARG A 184 7.00 4.56 -19.30
N LYS A 185 7.89 3.67 -19.71
CA LYS A 185 7.85 3.00 -21.01
C LYS A 185 7.08 1.68 -20.91
N LYS A 186 6.48 1.26 -22.03
CA LYS A 186 5.92 -0.08 -22.19
C LYS A 186 7.06 -1.11 -22.28
N LEU A 187 6.85 -2.30 -21.72
CA LEU A 187 7.79 -3.40 -21.90
C LEU A 187 7.87 -3.80 -23.38
N PRO A 188 9.07 -3.84 -23.99
CA PRO A 188 9.23 -4.27 -25.39
C PRO A 188 8.83 -5.75 -25.58
N VAL A 189 8.36 -6.07 -26.78
CA VAL A 189 8.07 -7.47 -27.14
C VAL A 189 9.36 -8.28 -27.08
N GLY A 190 9.31 -9.43 -26.42
CA GLY A 190 10.47 -10.33 -26.24
C GLY A 190 11.44 -9.91 -25.13
N HIS A 191 11.20 -8.80 -24.44
CA HIS A 191 12.00 -8.45 -23.28
C HIS A 191 11.52 -9.25 -22.06
N THR A 192 12.43 -9.96 -21.42
CA THR A 192 12.16 -10.78 -20.22
C THR A 192 12.80 -10.12 -19.01
N PRO A 193 11.99 -9.61 -18.07
CA PRO A 193 12.51 -9.10 -16.80
C PRO A 193 13.18 -10.22 -15.99
N PRO A 194 14.13 -9.90 -15.09
CA PRO A 194 14.65 -10.88 -14.14
C PRO A 194 13.53 -11.49 -13.28
N ASN A 195 13.66 -12.77 -12.92
CA ASN A 195 12.73 -13.39 -12.00
C ASN A 195 12.83 -12.75 -10.62
N PRO A 196 11.71 -12.58 -9.89
CA PRO A 196 11.77 -12.10 -8.51
C PRO A 196 12.55 -13.08 -7.63
N ILE A 197 13.25 -12.55 -6.61
CA ILE A 197 13.79 -13.42 -5.56
C ILE A 197 12.63 -14.03 -4.77
N GLU A 198 12.70 -15.31 -4.48
CA GLU A 198 11.72 -16.06 -3.71
C GLU A 198 12.42 -16.81 -2.58
N PHE A 199 11.73 -16.88 -1.45
CA PHE A 199 12.12 -17.69 -0.31
C PHE A 199 11.27 -18.96 -0.29
N SER A 200 11.59 -19.92 0.57
CA SER A 200 10.79 -21.12 0.73
C SER A 200 10.64 -21.44 2.21
N ARG A 201 9.42 -21.38 2.69
CA ARG A 201 9.08 -21.67 4.09
C ARG A 201 7.82 -22.49 4.18
N ASP A 202 7.85 -23.50 5.04
CA ASP A 202 6.68 -24.27 5.44
C ASP A 202 5.87 -23.43 6.47
N VAL A 203 4.60 -23.19 6.15
CA VAL A 203 3.67 -22.42 7.00
C VAL A 203 2.38 -23.20 7.27
N ARG A 204 2.41 -24.52 7.11
CA ARG A 204 1.25 -25.39 7.34
C ARG A 204 0.67 -25.24 8.73
N ASP A 205 1.52 -25.08 9.75
CA ASP A 205 1.11 -24.88 11.13
C ASP A 205 0.24 -23.61 11.29
N ILE A 206 0.60 -22.50 10.64
CA ILE A 206 -0.18 -21.25 10.68
C ILE A 206 -1.50 -21.44 9.92
N VAL A 207 -1.45 -22.00 8.72
CA VAL A 207 -2.66 -22.20 7.89
C VAL A 207 -3.66 -23.13 8.58
N GLU A 208 -3.20 -24.23 9.20
CA GLU A 208 -4.03 -25.15 9.95
C GLU A 208 -4.63 -24.48 11.21
N MET A 209 -3.83 -23.71 11.93
CA MET A 209 -4.30 -22.91 13.07
C MET A 209 -5.39 -21.93 12.65
N LEU A 210 -5.20 -21.16 11.56
CA LEU A 210 -6.20 -20.21 11.05
C LEU A 210 -7.51 -20.90 10.70
N ARG A 211 -7.46 -22.10 10.08
CA ARG A 211 -8.64 -22.92 9.78
C ARG A 211 -9.33 -23.39 11.04
N ALA A 212 -8.56 -23.94 12.00
CA ALA A 212 -9.09 -24.42 13.28
C ALA A 212 -9.76 -23.27 14.08
N GLN A 213 -9.18 -22.07 14.04
CA GLN A 213 -9.72 -20.87 14.67
C GLN A 213 -10.83 -20.18 13.83
N LYS A 214 -11.22 -20.73 12.68
CA LYS A 214 -12.27 -20.19 11.79
C LYS A 214 -12.02 -18.72 11.42
N ILE A 215 -10.78 -18.37 11.11
CA ILE A 215 -10.45 -17.06 10.55
C ILE A 215 -10.82 -17.08 9.06
N HIS A 216 -11.76 -16.22 8.66
CA HIS A 216 -12.09 -16.05 7.25
C HIS A 216 -10.98 -15.29 6.53
N SER A 217 -10.54 -15.81 5.41
CA SER A 217 -9.51 -15.20 4.56
C SER A 217 -9.86 -15.33 3.09
N ILE A 218 -9.27 -14.49 2.27
CA ILE A 218 -9.41 -14.46 0.81
C ILE A 218 -8.10 -14.87 0.13
N GLY A 219 -8.17 -15.18 -1.17
CA GLY A 219 -7.00 -15.56 -1.97
C GLY A 219 -6.48 -16.97 -1.67
N ALA A 220 -5.27 -17.24 -2.11
CA ALA A 220 -4.63 -18.54 -2.01
C ALA A 220 -3.22 -18.45 -1.39
N VAL A 221 -2.75 -19.58 -0.83
CA VAL A 221 -1.38 -19.76 -0.33
C VAL A 221 -0.95 -21.19 -0.59
N ASP A 222 0.30 -21.40 -1.02
CA ASP A 222 0.96 -22.71 -0.93
C ASP A 222 1.55 -22.84 0.50
N PRO A 223 0.93 -23.66 1.37
CA PRO A 223 1.38 -23.74 2.75
C PRO A 223 2.73 -24.47 2.92
N ALA A 224 3.16 -25.24 1.93
CA ALA A 224 4.46 -25.92 1.92
C ALA A 224 5.59 -25.00 1.41
N ARG A 225 5.25 -23.95 0.66
CA ARG A 225 6.21 -23.07 0.00
C ARG A 225 5.75 -21.61 0.04
N PHE A 226 5.83 -20.98 1.19
CA PHE A 226 5.56 -19.54 1.32
C PHE A 226 6.80 -18.74 0.86
N THR A 227 6.63 -17.80 -0.09
CA THR A 227 7.73 -17.20 -0.85
C THR A 227 8.10 -15.77 -0.44
N TRP A 228 7.31 -15.13 0.40
CA TRP A 228 7.56 -13.75 0.83
C TRP A 228 8.69 -13.65 1.87
N PRO A 229 9.54 -12.59 1.81
CA PRO A 229 10.50 -12.30 2.87
C PRO A 229 9.73 -11.90 4.14
N ILE A 230 10.06 -12.54 5.27
CA ILE A 230 9.40 -12.27 6.57
C ILE A 230 10.42 -11.96 7.67
N THR A 231 11.70 -12.04 7.38
CA THR A 231 12.77 -11.67 8.30
C THR A 231 13.54 -10.47 7.78
N ARG A 232 14.23 -9.76 8.68
CA ARG A 232 15.16 -8.68 8.27
C ARG A 232 16.23 -9.20 7.29
N ALA A 233 16.83 -10.36 7.57
CA ALA A 233 17.85 -10.95 6.70
C ALA A 233 17.35 -11.21 5.28
N GLU A 234 16.15 -11.80 5.12
CA GLU A 234 15.51 -12.01 3.82
C GLU A 234 15.14 -10.69 3.13
N SER A 235 14.71 -9.70 3.92
CA SER A 235 14.38 -8.36 3.42
C SER A 235 15.62 -7.63 2.89
N LEU A 236 16.77 -7.78 3.57
CA LEU A 236 18.06 -7.26 3.08
C LEU A 236 18.52 -7.95 1.79
N GLN A 237 18.35 -9.28 1.68
CA GLN A 237 18.63 -10.00 0.43
C GLN A 237 17.73 -9.50 -0.71
N THR A 238 16.45 -9.22 -0.42
CA THR A 238 15.52 -8.63 -1.40
C THR A 238 15.96 -7.23 -1.82
N LEU A 239 16.45 -6.42 -0.90
CA LEU A 239 16.98 -5.08 -1.17
C LEU A 239 18.25 -5.14 -2.04
N ASP A 240 19.19 -6.01 -1.71
CA ASP A 240 20.41 -6.20 -2.50
C ASP A 240 20.10 -6.68 -3.92
N TYR A 241 19.18 -7.63 -4.05
CA TYR A 241 18.72 -8.10 -5.36
C TYR A 241 18.02 -6.97 -6.15
N PHE A 242 17.16 -6.19 -5.52
CA PHE A 242 16.55 -5.03 -6.16
C PHE A 242 17.59 -4.04 -6.67
N CYS A 243 18.54 -3.66 -5.84
CA CYS A 243 19.58 -2.69 -6.18
C CYS A 243 20.47 -3.16 -7.34
N SER A 244 20.81 -4.46 -7.38
CA SER A 244 21.71 -5.02 -8.40
C SER A 244 21.01 -5.41 -9.70
N ALA A 245 19.81 -6.00 -9.65
CA ALA A 245 19.16 -6.59 -10.82
C ALA A 245 17.98 -5.78 -11.37
N LEU A 246 17.25 -5.05 -10.52
CA LEU A 246 15.98 -4.43 -10.91
C LEU A 246 16.08 -2.90 -11.03
N LEU A 247 16.81 -2.23 -10.15
CA LEU A 247 16.94 -0.78 -10.10
C LEU A 247 17.42 -0.16 -11.43
N PRO A 248 18.34 -0.79 -12.22
CA PRO A 248 18.78 -0.24 -13.52
C PRO A 248 17.65 0.06 -14.51
N LEU A 249 16.52 -0.63 -14.41
CA LEU A 249 15.37 -0.47 -15.31
C LEU A 249 14.05 -0.18 -14.57
N PHE A 250 14.10 0.00 -13.25
CA PHE A 250 12.92 0.24 -12.41
C PHE A 250 12.09 1.42 -12.93
N GLY A 251 12.65 2.61 -13.02
CA GLY A 251 11.93 3.81 -13.45
C GLY A 251 11.44 3.69 -14.90
N THR A 252 12.27 3.09 -15.78
CA THR A 252 11.89 2.87 -17.17
C THR A 252 10.59 2.10 -17.32
N TYR A 253 10.38 1.05 -16.50
CA TYR A 253 9.23 0.15 -16.61
C TYR A 253 8.29 0.18 -15.39
N GLN A 254 8.41 1.18 -14.51
CA GLN A 254 7.59 1.28 -13.29
C GLN A 254 6.08 1.31 -13.56
N ASP A 255 5.66 1.81 -14.73
CA ASP A 255 4.24 1.88 -15.14
C ASP A 255 3.84 0.74 -16.09
N ALA A 256 4.78 -0.14 -16.50
CA ALA A 256 4.47 -1.24 -17.39
C ALA A 256 3.62 -2.31 -16.71
N MET A 257 2.77 -2.98 -17.48
CA MET A 257 1.95 -4.13 -17.03
C MET A 257 2.04 -5.23 -18.07
N HIS A 258 2.08 -6.51 -17.63
CA HIS A 258 2.23 -7.62 -18.53
C HIS A 258 1.49 -8.89 -18.02
N THR A 259 0.93 -9.68 -18.94
CA THR A 259 0.19 -10.92 -18.60
C THR A 259 1.08 -12.02 -18.02
N GLU A 260 2.34 -12.11 -18.46
CA GLU A 260 3.28 -13.18 -18.09
C GLU A 260 4.30 -12.75 -17.03
N HIS A 261 4.51 -11.44 -16.85
CA HIS A 261 5.50 -10.89 -15.93
C HIS A 261 4.82 -10.05 -14.86
N ARG A 262 4.46 -10.68 -13.75
CA ARG A 262 3.62 -10.10 -12.68
C ARG A 262 4.34 -9.02 -11.87
N PHE A 263 5.65 -9.18 -11.65
CA PHE A 263 6.44 -8.30 -10.77
C PHE A 263 7.31 -7.30 -11.52
N LEU A 264 7.66 -7.59 -12.79
CA LEU A 264 8.49 -6.72 -13.63
C LEU A 264 9.78 -6.29 -12.89
N TYR A 265 9.98 -4.99 -12.74
CA TYR A 265 11.13 -4.39 -12.05
C TYR A 265 10.78 -3.83 -10.66
N HIS A 266 9.62 -4.23 -10.09
CA HIS A 266 9.19 -3.77 -8.77
C HIS A 266 9.95 -4.47 -7.65
N SER A 267 10.30 -3.72 -6.59
CA SER A 267 11.21 -4.14 -5.54
C SER A 267 10.67 -5.20 -4.58
N LYS A 268 9.34 -5.33 -4.43
CA LYS A 268 8.67 -6.14 -3.40
C LYS A 268 9.08 -5.80 -1.94
N LEU A 269 9.59 -4.58 -1.69
CA LEU A 269 10.04 -4.14 -0.37
C LEU A 269 8.94 -3.55 0.50
N SER A 270 7.73 -3.37 -0.05
CA SER A 270 6.63 -2.68 0.65
C SER A 270 6.20 -3.38 1.94
N PHE A 271 6.15 -4.72 1.97
CA PHE A 271 5.86 -5.47 3.20
C PHE A 271 6.94 -5.21 4.27
N ALA A 272 8.22 -5.35 3.92
CA ALA A 272 9.32 -5.13 4.84
C ALA A 272 9.39 -3.70 5.38
N LEU A 273 9.10 -2.69 4.54
CA LEU A 273 9.00 -1.29 4.95
C LEU A 273 7.80 -1.03 5.88
N ASN A 274 6.67 -1.65 5.60
CA ASN A 274 5.44 -1.40 6.36
C ASN A 274 5.33 -2.24 7.64
N THR A 275 6.14 -3.29 7.78
CA THR A 275 6.32 -4.04 9.03
C THR A 275 7.56 -3.61 9.82
N HIS A 276 8.25 -2.57 9.39
CA HIS A 276 9.49 -2.03 9.99
C HIS A 276 10.69 -2.99 10.01
N LEU A 277 10.66 -4.08 9.23
CA LEU A 277 11.82 -4.97 9.08
C LEU A 277 13.02 -4.25 8.42
N LEU A 278 12.74 -3.25 7.56
CA LEU A 278 13.72 -2.34 6.98
C LEU A 278 13.32 -0.90 7.23
N SER A 279 14.31 -0.04 7.55
CA SER A 279 14.04 1.39 7.67
C SER A 279 13.97 2.05 6.28
N PRO A 280 13.12 3.08 6.09
CA PRO A 280 13.07 3.82 4.83
C PRO A 280 14.41 4.43 4.44
N LEU A 281 15.17 4.95 5.40
CA LEU A 281 16.46 5.60 5.15
C LEU A 281 17.53 4.59 4.70
N GLU A 282 17.56 3.40 5.32
CA GLU A 282 18.44 2.30 4.92
C GLU A 282 18.20 1.88 3.47
N VAL A 283 16.94 1.73 3.08
CA VAL A 283 16.55 1.35 1.70
C VAL A 283 16.94 2.44 0.70
N ILE A 284 16.74 3.71 1.03
CA ILE A 284 17.14 4.85 0.20
C ILE A 284 18.67 4.88 0.03
N HIS A 285 19.42 4.76 1.12
CA HIS A 285 20.89 4.78 1.08
C HIS A 285 21.46 3.60 0.28
N ALA A 286 20.85 2.41 0.39
CA ALA A 286 21.26 1.26 -0.41
C ALA A 286 21.09 1.52 -1.91
N ALA A 287 19.96 2.11 -2.32
CA ALA A 287 19.72 2.46 -3.72
C ALA A 287 20.66 3.57 -4.23
N ILE A 288 20.93 4.59 -3.43
CA ILE A 288 21.89 5.67 -3.77
C ILE A 288 23.30 5.08 -3.91
N LYS A 289 23.75 4.26 -2.95
CA LYS A 289 25.05 3.59 -2.99
C LYS A 289 25.20 2.70 -4.24
N ALA A 290 24.13 1.98 -4.62
CA ALA A 290 24.13 1.17 -5.84
C ALA A 290 24.29 2.05 -7.09
N PHE A 291 23.59 3.19 -7.14
CA PHE A 291 23.73 4.18 -8.22
C PHE A 291 25.17 4.70 -8.33
N GLU A 292 25.75 5.16 -7.23
CA GLU A 292 27.12 5.70 -7.20
C GLU A 292 28.17 4.65 -7.60
N GLY A 293 27.98 3.39 -7.20
CA GLY A 293 28.87 2.28 -7.54
C GLY A 293 28.68 1.70 -8.95
N SER A 294 27.61 2.05 -9.65
CA SER A 294 27.17 1.37 -10.90
C SER A 294 27.97 1.71 -12.14
N LYS A 295 28.92 2.66 -12.07
CA LYS A 295 29.71 3.16 -13.23
C LYS A 295 28.85 3.60 -14.42
N GLY A 296 27.64 4.07 -14.15
CA GLY A 296 26.69 4.58 -15.15
C GLY A 296 25.66 3.57 -15.65
N GLU A 297 25.64 2.34 -15.15
CA GLU A 297 24.59 1.35 -15.48
C GLU A 297 23.21 1.74 -14.90
N ILE A 298 23.21 2.34 -13.71
CA ILE A 298 22.01 2.93 -13.11
C ILE A 298 22.03 4.43 -13.42
N SER A 299 21.03 4.93 -14.15
CA SER A 299 20.91 6.36 -14.38
C SER A 299 20.27 7.09 -13.21
N LEU A 300 20.52 8.41 -13.12
CA LEU A 300 19.91 9.26 -12.10
C LEU A 300 18.36 9.18 -12.12
N ALA A 301 17.76 9.03 -13.31
CA ALA A 301 16.32 8.89 -13.45
C ALA A 301 15.76 7.63 -12.76
N GLN A 302 16.52 6.53 -12.72
CA GLN A 302 16.10 5.28 -12.06
C GLN A 302 16.14 5.44 -10.54
N VAL A 303 17.26 5.89 -10.00
CA VAL A 303 17.42 6.03 -8.54
C VAL A 303 16.54 7.15 -7.98
N GLU A 304 16.43 8.29 -8.65
CA GLU A 304 15.54 9.38 -8.22
C GLU A 304 14.09 8.92 -8.25
N GLY A 305 13.68 8.21 -9.32
CA GLY A 305 12.35 7.63 -9.41
C GLY A 305 12.01 6.73 -8.24
N PHE A 306 12.96 5.91 -7.76
CA PHE A 306 12.77 5.03 -6.60
C PHE A 306 12.78 5.82 -5.28
N VAL A 307 13.76 6.68 -5.05
CA VAL A 307 13.86 7.51 -3.83
C VAL A 307 12.59 8.34 -3.63
N ARG A 308 12.00 8.86 -4.72
CA ARG A 308 10.76 9.62 -4.68
C ARG A 308 9.56 8.81 -4.22
N GLN A 309 9.51 7.49 -4.46
CA GLN A 309 8.43 6.66 -3.94
C GLN A 309 8.49 6.56 -2.40
N ILE A 310 9.70 6.51 -1.82
CA ILE A 310 9.89 6.32 -0.38
C ILE A 310 9.93 7.67 0.34
N ALA A 311 10.88 8.54 0.02
CA ALA A 311 11.05 9.84 0.67
C ALA A 311 9.93 10.84 0.32
N GLY A 312 9.34 10.70 -0.87
CA GLY A 312 8.22 11.54 -1.34
C GLY A 312 6.87 10.93 -0.97
N TRP A 313 6.41 9.98 -1.78
CA TRP A 313 5.04 9.48 -1.68
C TRP A 313 4.72 8.79 -0.37
N ARG A 314 5.56 7.86 0.11
CA ARG A 314 5.28 7.13 1.35
C ARG A 314 5.14 8.06 2.55
N GLU A 315 6.09 8.98 2.74
CA GLU A 315 6.06 9.95 3.84
C GLU A 315 4.93 10.98 3.68
N PHE A 316 4.64 11.40 2.44
CA PHE A 316 3.52 12.31 2.15
C PHE A 316 2.17 11.67 2.49
N MET A 317 1.94 10.39 2.13
CA MET A 317 0.71 9.67 2.46
C MET A 317 0.51 9.57 3.97
N ARG A 318 1.57 9.28 4.72
CA ARG A 318 1.51 9.28 6.19
C ARG A 318 1.15 10.66 6.75
N GLY A 319 1.74 11.72 6.21
CA GLY A 319 1.43 13.09 6.62
C GLY A 319 -0.03 13.49 6.36
N ILE A 320 -0.57 13.13 5.19
CA ILE A 320 -1.99 13.33 4.86
C ILE A 320 -2.88 12.52 5.81
N TYR A 321 -2.59 11.22 6.00
CA TYR A 321 -3.37 10.35 6.86
C TYR A 321 -3.51 10.92 8.27
N TRP A 322 -2.41 11.20 8.96
CA TRP A 322 -2.45 11.71 10.33
C TRP A 322 -3.02 13.14 10.46
N THR A 323 -2.94 13.94 9.39
CA THR A 323 -3.53 15.29 9.38
C THR A 323 -5.05 15.27 9.26
N HIS A 324 -5.61 14.27 8.57
CA HIS A 324 -7.02 14.28 8.19
C HIS A 324 -7.86 13.18 8.86
N MET A 325 -7.26 12.22 9.59
CA MET A 325 -8.03 11.26 10.36
C MET A 325 -8.69 11.89 11.59
N PRO A 326 -9.92 11.46 11.99
CA PRO A 326 -10.71 10.35 11.43
C PRO A 326 -11.54 10.68 10.19
N ASP A 327 -11.75 11.95 9.86
CA ASP A 327 -12.74 12.39 8.87
C ASP A 327 -12.40 11.93 7.43
N PHE A 328 -11.12 11.68 7.17
CA PHE A 328 -10.64 11.28 5.84
C PHE A 328 -11.34 10.02 5.29
N LYS A 329 -11.60 9.05 6.15
CA LYS A 329 -12.23 7.77 5.76
C LYS A 329 -13.71 7.90 5.36
N ASP A 330 -14.35 9.02 5.66
CA ASP A 330 -15.77 9.25 5.37
C ASP A 330 -15.98 10.12 4.10
N LEU A 331 -14.87 10.60 3.51
CA LEU A 331 -14.93 11.44 2.32
C LEU A 331 -15.43 10.67 1.09
N ASN A 332 -16.38 11.25 0.35
CA ASN A 332 -16.92 10.68 -0.90
C ASN A 332 -17.35 11.82 -1.85
N PHE A 333 -16.36 12.47 -2.48
CA PHE A 333 -16.53 13.67 -3.29
C PHE A 333 -17.52 13.51 -4.46
N PHE A 334 -17.57 12.31 -5.07
CA PHE A 334 -18.46 12.02 -6.18
C PHE A 334 -19.79 11.41 -5.75
N HIS A 335 -20.01 11.17 -4.47
CA HIS A 335 -21.19 10.48 -3.92
C HIS A 335 -21.44 9.11 -4.56
N ASN A 336 -20.37 8.37 -4.81
CA ASN A 336 -20.42 7.02 -5.37
C ASN A 336 -20.96 6.01 -4.35
N THR A 337 -21.88 5.13 -4.77
CA THR A 337 -22.61 4.23 -3.85
C THR A 337 -22.82 2.82 -4.39
N ARG A 338 -22.28 2.47 -5.57
CA ARG A 338 -22.45 1.13 -6.13
C ARG A 338 -21.66 0.10 -5.33
N PRO A 339 -22.17 -1.13 -5.17
CA PRO A 339 -21.40 -2.22 -4.58
C PRO A 339 -20.21 -2.60 -5.47
N LEU A 340 -19.20 -3.20 -4.86
CA LEU A 340 -18.07 -3.80 -5.57
C LEU A 340 -18.53 -5.08 -6.27
N PRO A 341 -18.29 -5.24 -7.60
CA PRO A 341 -18.73 -6.41 -8.34
C PRO A 341 -18.13 -7.73 -7.84
N GLY A 342 -18.89 -8.82 -7.93
CA GLY A 342 -18.51 -10.14 -7.43
C GLY A 342 -17.23 -10.69 -8.04
N TYR A 343 -16.88 -10.34 -9.27
CA TYR A 343 -15.62 -10.77 -9.89
C TYR A 343 -14.35 -10.19 -9.25
N PHE A 344 -14.45 -9.18 -8.38
CA PHE A 344 -13.32 -8.75 -7.56
C PHE A 344 -12.86 -9.82 -6.56
N TRP A 345 -13.71 -10.80 -6.28
CA TRP A 345 -13.44 -11.91 -5.39
C TRP A 345 -13.08 -13.23 -6.13
N THR A 346 -13.24 -13.25 -7.46
CA THR A 346 -13.04 -14.48 -8.26
C THR A 346 -12.08 -14.29 -9.43
N GLY A 347 -11.93 -13.07 -9.95
CA GLY A 347 -11.21 -12.79 -11.19
C GLY A 347 -11.98 -13.18 -12.45
N ASP A 348 -13.25 -13.63 -12.34
CA ASP A 348 -14.04 -14.11 -13.50
C ASP A 348 -14.73 -12.94 -14.22
N THR A 349 -14.00 -12.35 -15.16
CA THR A 349 -14.47 -11.23 -16.00
C THR A 349 -13.91 -11.34 -17.42
N LYS A 350 -14.69 -10.86 -18.40
CA LYS A 350 -14.28 -10.74 -19.81
C LYS A 350 -13.26 -9.62 -20.05
N MET A 351 -13.13 -8.69 -19.10
CA MET A 351 -12.16 -7.60 -19.17
C MET A 351 -10.76 -8.10 -18.84
N ASN A 352 -9.96 -8.48 -19.84
CA ASN A 352 -8.67 -9.11 -19.65
C ASN A 352 -7.70 -8.35 -18.73
N CYS A 353 -7.76 -7.02 -18.69
CA CYS A 353 -6.95 -6.20 -17.78
C CYS A 353 -7.38 -6.38 -16.31
N LEU A 354 -8.68 -6.33 -16.01
CA LEU A 354 -9.20 -6.61 -14.66
C LEU A 354 -8.93 -8.05 -14.25
N LYS A 355 -9.22 -9.02 -15.16
CA LYS A 355 -8.95 -10.43 -14.90
C LYS A 355 -7.50 -10.65 -14.46
N ASN A 356 -6.51 -10.13 -15.20
CA ASN A 356 -5.11 -10.31 -14.85
C ASN A 356 -4.75 -9.63 -13.52
N ALA A 357 -5.19 -8.39 -13.29
CA ALA A 357 -4.87 -7.65 -12.08
C ALA A 357 -5.51 -8.27 -10.82
N ILE A 358 -6.78 -8.71 -10.92
CA ILE A 358 -7.51 -9.32 -9.81
C ILE A 358 -6.99 -10.74 -9.53
N THR A 359 -6.81 -11.57 -10.56
CA THR A 359 -6.27 -12.93 -10.40
C THR A 359 -4.88 -12.90 -9.76
N GLN A 360 -4.01 -11.99 -10.22
CA GLN A 360 -2.71 -11.78 -9.57
C GLN A 360 -2.87 -11.39 -8.10
N SER A 361 -3.79 -10.49 -7.77
CA SER A 361 -4.04 -10.08 -6.39
C SER A 361 -4.52 -11.23 -5.52
N LEU A 362 -5.40 -12.10 -6.04
CA LEU A 362 -5.92 -13.29 -5.34
C LEU A 362 -4.88 -14.41 -5.17
N GLU A 363 -3.96 -14.56 -6.11
CA GLU A 363 -2.93 -15.61 -6.08
C GLU A 363 -1.69 -15.18 -5.29
N GLU A 364 -1.27 -13.93 -5.40
CA GLU A 364 0.01 -13.43 -4.87
C GLU A 364 -0.14 -12.53 -3.63
N GLY A 365 -1.37 -12.11 -3.28
CA GLY A 365 -1.59 -11.05 -2.29
C GLY A 365 -0.97 -9.72 -2.72
N TYR A 366 -0.70 -9.54 -4.01
CA TYR A 366 0.07 -8.41 -4.51
C TYR A 366 -0.31 -8.02 -5.94
N ALA A 367 -0.39 -6.73 -6.18
CA ALA A 367 -0.32 -6.10 -7.49
C ALA A 367 0.53 -4.84 -7.36
N HIS A 368 1.30 -4.47 -8.38
CA HIS A 368 2.08 -3.24 -8.31
C HIS A 368 1.17 -2.00 -8.44
N HIS A 369 1.69 -0.83 -8.01
CA HIS A 369 0.90 0.40 -7.87
C HIS A 369 0.06 0.76 -9.12
N ILE A 370 0.59 0.59 -10.33
CA ILE A 370 -0.12 0.94 -11.55
C ILE A 370 -1.29 0.00 -11.85
N GLN A 371 -1.20 -1.28 -11.54
CA GLN A 371 -2.35 -2.19 -11.62
C GLN A 371 -3.43 -1.76 -10.62
N ARG A 372 -3.03 -1.40 -9.38
CA ARG A 372 -3.96 -0.89 -8.37
C ARG A 372 -4.60 0.42 -8.81
N LEU A 373 -3.83 1.40 -9.28
CA LEU A 373 -4.32 2.72 -9.61
C LEU A 373 -5.08 2.75 -10.94
N MET A 374 -4.46 2.24 -12.03
CA MET A 374 -4.93 2.48 -13.39
C MET A 374 -5.75 1.34 -14.00
N VAL A 375 -5.86 0.21 -13.30
CA VAL A 375 -6.72 -0.90 -13.72
C VAL A 375 -7.88 -1.06 -12.73
N THR A 376 -7.67 -1.67 -11.56
CA THR A 376 -8.74 -1.91 -10.59
C THR A 376 -9.33 -0.60 -10.06
N GLY A 377 -8.49 0.33 -9.61
CA GLY A 377 -8.94 1.61 -9.06
C GLY A 377 -9.57 2.54 -10.11
N ASN A 378 -9.02 2.60 -11.31
CA ASN A 378 -9.63 3.36 -12.41
C ASN A 378 -11.01 2.81 -12.77
N PHE A 379 -11.18 1.49 -12.81
CA PHE A 379 -12.48 0.89 -13.08
C PHE A 379 -13.50 1.25 -11.98
N THR A 380 -13.14 1.08 -10.72
CA THR A 380 -14.06 1.37 -9.60
C THR A 380 -14.46 2.84 -9.54
N LEU A 381 -13.52 3.77 -9.81
CA LEU A 381 -13.81 5.19 -9.94
C LEU A 381 -14.81 5.47 -11.09
N LEU A 382 -14.51 4.95 -12.28
CA LEU A 382 -15.35 5.18 -13.47
C LEU A 382 -16.74 4.56 -13.31
N ALA A 383 -16.85 3.40 -12.71
CA ALA A 383 -18.10 2.72 -12.44
C ALA A 383 -18.92 3.34 -11.30
N GLY A 384 -18.32 4.21 -10.49
CA GLY A 384 -19.00 4.84 -9.36
C GLY A 384 -19.20 3.89 -8.17
N ILE A 385 -18.22 3.02 -7.90
CA ILE A 385 -18.24 2.12 -6.75
C ILE A 385 -18.06 2.92 -5.46
N ASP A 386 -18.73 2.49 -4.39
CA ASP A 386 -18.59 3.08 -3.06
C ASP A 386 -17.12 3.04 -2.60
N PRO A 387 -16.50 4.18 -2.26
CA PRO A 387 -15.12 4.21 -1.76
C PRO A 387 -14.88 3.33 -0.54
N ASN A 388 -15.88 3.10 0.32
CA ASN A 388 -15.74 2.21 1.46
C ASN A 388 -15.49 0.76 1.02
N ALA A 389 -16.26 0.27 0.04
CA ALA A 389 -16.09 -1.08 -0.50
C ALA A 389 -14.73 -1.24 -1.19
N VAL A 390 -14.24 -0.19 -1.86
CA VAL A 390 -12.91 -0.18 -2.49
C VAL A 390 -11.81 -0.20 -1.44
N ASP A 391 -11.88 0.64 -0.41
CA ASP A 391 -10.92 0.68 0.69
C ASP A 391 -10.82 -0.66 1.42
N GLU A 392 -11.97 -1.27 1.75
CA GLU A 392 -12.03 -2.57 2.43
C GLU A 392 -11.37 -3.66 1.59
N TRP A 393 -11.67 -3.73 0.28
CA TRP A 393 -11.08 -4.73 -0.61
C TRP A 393 -9.56 -4.54 -0.73
N TYR A 394 -9.08 -3.29 -0.92
CA TYR A 394 -7.65 -2.99 -1.03
C TYR A 394 -6.91 -3.28 0.27
N LEU A 395 -7.51 -2.91 1.41
CA LEU A 395 -6.91 -3.18 2.72
C LEU A 395 -6.83 -4.68 3.00
N GLY A 396 -7.82 -5.44 2.56
CA GLY A 396 -7.85 -6.89 2.72
C GLY A 396 -6.89 -7.63 1.80
N ILE A 397 -6.90 -7.34 0.48
CA ILE A 397 -6.30 -8.17 -0.54
C ILE A 397 -4.77 -8.09 -0.60
N TYR A 398 -4.15 -6.97 -0.25
CA TYR A 398 -2.71 -6.79 -0.43
C TYR A 398 -1.92 -7.05 0.85
N ILE A 399 -0.84 -7.82 0.72
CA ILE A 399 0.04 -8.22 1.83
C ILE A 399 0.69 -7.01 2.52
N ASP A 400 0.95 -5.95 1.77
CA ASP A 400 1.59 -4.70 2.23
C ASP A 400 0.60 -3.62 2.68
N ALA A 401 -0.71 -3.89 2.63
CA ALA A 401 -1.72 -2.91 2.97
C ALA A 401 -1.88 -2.75 4.48
N ILE A 402 -1.55 -1.55 4.97
CA ILE A 402 -1.83 -1.04 6.30
C ILE A 402 -2.62 0.26 6.13
N GLU A 403 -3.55 0.58 7.04
CA GLU A 403 -4.53 1.66 6.83
C GLU A 403 -3.87 3.00 6.48
N TRP A 404 -2.78 3.38 7.16
CA TRP A 404 -2.15 4.68 6.95
C TRP A 404 -1.58 4.88 5.54
N VAL A 405 -1.10 3.82 4.89
CA VAL A 405 -0.59 3.90 3.50
C VAL A 405 -1.69 3.60 2.50
N GLN A 406 -2.61 2.67 2.84
CA GLN A 406 -3.64 2.22 1.92
C GLN A 406 -4.73 3.27 1.73
N LEU A 407 -5.25 3.85 2.80
CA LEU A 407 -6.38 4.77 2.76
C LEU A 407 -6.12 6.03 1.89
N PRO A 408 -5.00 6.79 2.04
CA PRO A 408 -4.73 7.92 1.15
C PRO A 408 -4.47 7.51 -0.30
N ASN A 409 -3.87 6.34 -0.55
CA ASN A 409 -3.66 5.83 -1.89
C ASN A 409 -4.96 5.39 -2.57
N THR A 410 -5.89 4.80 -1.84
CA THR A 410 -7.17 4.33 -2.40
C THR A 410 -8.17 5.47 -2.45
N ARG A 411 -8.61 5.98 -1.31
CA ARG A 411 -9.64 7.01 -1.21
C ARG A 411 -9.21 8.34 -1.85
N GLY A 412 -7.97 8.76 -1.60
CA GLY A 412 -7.42 10.00 -2.12
C GLY A 412 -6.97 9.88 -3.58
N MET A 413 -5.93 9.08 -3.84
CA MET A 413 -5.31 9.02 -5.17
C MET A 413 -6.19 8.27 -6.17
N SER A 414 -6.66 7.06 -5.83
CA SER A 414 -7.37 6.18 -6.75
C SER A 414 -8.81 6.63 -6.99
N GLN A 415 -9.58 6.85 -5.93
CA GLN A 415 -11.00 7.18 -6.02
C GLN A 415 -11.28 8.69 -6.07
N PHE A 416 -10.26 9.54 -5.81
CA PHE A 416 -10.44 11.00 -5.70
C PHE A 416 -11.61 11.38 -4.78
N ALA A 417 -11.92 10.52 -3.84
CA ALA A 417 -13.04 10.70 -2.93
C ALA A 417 -12.77 11.81 -1.90
N ASP A 418 -11.51 12.22 -1.76
CA ASP A 418 -11.05 13.34 -0.94
C ASP A 418 -11.22 14.73 -1.60
N GLY A 419 -11.71 14.79 -2.85
CA GLY A 419 -11.90 16.04 -3.59
C GLY A 419 -10.60 16.77 -3.95
N GLY A 420 -9.44 16.09 -3.83
CA GLY A 420 -8.16 16.62 -4.26
C GLY A 420 -7.20 17.02 -3.13
N ILE A 421 -7.31 16.42 -1.96
CA ILE A 421 -6.34 16.56 -0.86
C ILE A 421 -5.02 15.87 -1.26
N VAL A 422 -5.08 14.61 -1.70
CA VAL A 422 -3.90 13.83 -2.14
C VAL A 422 -3.54 14.13 -3.58
N GLY A 423 -4.49 13.97 -4.50
CA GLY A 423 -4.28 14.11 -5.93
C GLY A 423 -4.84 15.42 -6.47
N THR A 424 -4.08 16.14 -7.31
CA THR A 424 -4.57 17.41 -7.89
C THR A 424 -5.61 17.22 -8.99
N LYS A 425 -5.88 15.99 -9.40
CA LYS A 425 -6.90 15.58 -10.39
C LYS A 425 -7.28 14.12 -10.15
N PRO A 426 -8.49 13.69 -10.60
CA PRO A 426 -8.79 12.26 -10.66
C PRO A 426 -7.84 11.53 -11.63
N TYR A 427 -7.37 10.35 -11.22
CA TYR A 427 -6.55 9.48 -12.08
C TYR A 427 -7.46 8.57 -12.91
N CYS A 428 -8.31 9.19 -13.72
CA CYS A 428 -9.20 8.48 -14.65
C CYS A 428 -8.59 8.39 -16.05
N SER A 429 -8.77 7.25 -16.71
CA SER A 429 -8.31 7.02 -18.08
C SER A 429 -9.20 6.02 -18.82
N SER A 430 -9.16 6.12 -20.16
CA SER A 430 -9.79 5.13 -21.02
C SER A 430 -8.91 3.90 -21.25
N GLY A 431 -9.42 2.88 -21.95
CA GLY A 431 -8.67 1.70 -22.36
C GLY A 431 -7.41 2.00 -23.20
N GLN A 432 -7.29 3.20 -23.77
CA GLN A 432 -6.10 3.61 -24.50
C GLN A 432 -4.83 3.65 -23.62
N TYR A 433 -4.96 4.10 -22.37
CA TYR A 433 -3.84 4.08 -21.42
C TYR A 433 -3.40 2.63 -21.13
N ILE A 434 -4.36 1.75 -20.84
CA ILE A 434 -4.11 0.34 -20.54
C ILE A 434 -3.39 -0.33 -21.74
N ASN A 435 -3.86 -0.08 -22.96
CA ASN A 435 -3.21 -0.60 -24.18
C ASN A 435 -1.80 -0.03 -24.39
N LYS A 436 -1.60 1.27 -24.06
CA LYS A 436 -0.29 1.92 -24.16
C LYS A 436 0.73 1.31 -23.22
N MET A 437 0.32 0.93 -21.98
CA MET A 437 1.23 0.51 -20.92
C MET A 437 1.29 -1.01 -20.73
N SER A 438 0.46 -1.79 -21.43
CA SER A 438 0.37 -3.23 -21.25
C SER A 438 0.17 -4.00 -22.56
N ASN A 439 0.22 -5.33 -22.48
CA ASN A 439 -0.22 -6.25 -23.52
C ASN A 439 -1.65 -6.79 -23.29
N TYR A 440 -2.37 -6.33 -22.26
CA TYR A 440 -3.67 -6.86 -21.86
C TYR A 440 -4.74 -6.78 -22.94
N CYS A 441 -4.76 -5.67 -23.72
CA CYS A 441 -5.80 -5.44 -24.72
C CYS A 441 -5.69 -6.35 -25.94
N SER A 442 -4.52 -6.95 -26.22
CA SER A 442 -4.29 -7.77 -27.42
C SER A 442 -5.13 -9.05 -27.48
N LYS A 443 -5.49 -9.61 -26.31
CA LYS A 443 -6.30 -10.83 -26.16
C LYS A 443 -7.61 -10.57 -25.41
N CYS A 444 -8.06 -9.30 -25.33
CA CYS A 444 -9.29 -8.95 -24.63
C CYS A 444 -10.53 -9.23 -25.47
N PHE A 445 -11.61 -9.66 -24.81
CA PHE A 445 -12.92 -9.75 -25.46
C PHE A 445 -13.35 -8.38 -26.03
N TYR A 446 -13.11 -7.30 -25.29
CA TYR A 446 -13.49 -5.94 -25.67
C TYR A 446 -12.42 -5.26 -26.52
N ASN A 447 -12.86 -4.42 -27.48
CA ASN A 447 -11.98 -3.63 -28.34
C ASN A 447 -11.71 -2.26 -27.70
N TYR A 448 -10.47 -2.02 -27.28
CA TYR A 448 -10.05 -0.75 -26.66
C TYR A 448 -10.18 0.49 -27.54
N LYS A 449 -10.43 0.34 -28.84
CA LYS A 449 -10.67 1.46 -29.80
C LYS A 449 -12.12 1.87 -29.84
N GLU A 450 -13.05 1.01 -29.41
CA GLU A 450 -14.50 1.23 -29.48
C GLU A 450 -15.05 1.78 -28.16
N LYS A 451 -16.07 2.65 -28.25
CA LYS A 451 -16.72 3.29 -27.09
C LYS A 451 -18.12 2.76 -26.84
N PHE A 452 -18.73 2.14 -27.84
CA PHE A 452 -20.08 1.60 -27.83
C PHE A 452 -20.15 0.37 -28.74
N GLY A 453 -21.30 -0.31 -28.75
CA GLY A 453 -21.44 -1.61 -29.39
C GLY A 453 -21.13 -2.78 -28.44
N GLU A 454 -21.40 -3.99 -28.87
CA GLU A 454 -21.24 -5.20 -28.05
C GLU A 454 -19.78 -5.43 -27.57
N ARG A 455 -18.82 -5.13 -28.44
CA ARG A 455 -17.38 -5.26 -28.18
C ARG A 455 -16.74 -3.97 -27.66
N GLY A 456 -17.53 -2.91 -27.42
CA GLY A 456 -17.04 -1.63 -26.92
C GLY A 456 -16.37 -1.79 -25.54
N CYS A 457 -15.16 -1.24 -25.39
CA CYS A 457 -14.41 -1.36 -24.14
C CYS A 457 -15.11 -0.60 -23.00
N PRO A 458 -15.49 -1.27 -21.89
CA PRO A 458 -16.14 -0.60 -20.75
C PRO A 458 -15.35 0.60 -20.21
N PHE A 459 -14.01 0.54 -20.18
CA PHE A 459 -13.18 1.68 -19.79
C PHE A 459 -13.38 2.90 -20.71
N ASN A 460 -13.55 2.71 -22.02
CA ASN A 460 -13.77 3.83 -22.92
C ASN A 460 -15.13 4.44 -22.71
N THR A 461 -16.16 3.61 -22.59
CA THR A 461 -17.55 4.04 -22.36
C THR A 461 -17.65 4.81 -21.05
N LEU A 462 -17.21 4.18 -19.95
CA LEU A 462 -17.32 4.74 -18.60
C LEU A 462 -16.42 5.98 -18.39
N TYR A 463 -15.28 6.10 -19.09
CA TYR A 463 -14.44 7.29 -19.04
C TYR A 463 -15.18 8.54 -19.55
N TRP A 464 -15.84 8.43 -20.70
CA TRP A 464 -16.57 9.55 -21.27
C TRP A 464 -17.83 9.86 -20.46
N ASP A 465 -18.55 8.83 -19.99
CA ASP A 465 -19.67 8.97 -19.08
C ASP A 465 -19.25 9.66 -17.77
N PHE A 466 -18.15 9.25 -17.17
CA PHE A 466 -17.58 9.88 -15.96
C PHE A 466 -17.32 11.38 -16.15
N LEU A 467 -16.75 11.78 -17.29
CA LEU A 467 -16.53 13.20 -17.59
C LEU A 467 -17.87 13.95 -17.78
N MET A 468 -18.87 13.33 -18.43
CA MET A 468 -20.18 13.95 -18.66
C MET A 468 -20.93 14.15 -17.34
N ARG A 469 -21.08 13.11 -16.53
CA ARG A 469 -21.84 13.17 -15.27
C ARG A 469 -21.19 14.03 -14.20
N ASN A 470 -19.86 14.15 -14.20
CA ASN A 470 -19.11 14.94 -13.23
C ASN A 470 -18.66 16.32 -13.78
N LYS A 471 -19.25 16.79 -14.88
CA LYS A 471 -18.84 18.02 -15.54
C LYS A 471 -18.86 19.23 -14.59
N ALA A 472 -19.93 19.41 -13.83
CA ALA A 472 -20.08 20.54 -12.92
C ALA A 472 -18.98 20.61 -11.84
N LEU A 473 -18.47 19.45 -11.39
CA LEU A 473 -17.42 19.35 -10.38
C LEU A 473 -16.01 19.51 -10.96
N LEU A 474 -15.80 19.06 -12.20
CA LEU A 474 -14.45 18.85 -12.73
C LEU A 474 -14.05 19.76 -13.89
N GLU A 475 -14.98 20.38 -14.63
CA GLU A 475 -14.65 21.15 -15.84
C GLU A 475 -13.69 22.34 -15.61
N LYS A 476 -13.68 22.89 -14.38
CA LYS A 476 -12.78 23.97 -13.98
C LYS A 476 -11.39 23.50 -13.56
N ASN A 477 -11.14 22.18 -13.46
CA ASN A 477 -9.84 21.66 -13.12
C ASN A 477 -8.91 21.65 -14.36
N PRO A 478 -7.84 22.50 -14.39
CA PRO A 478 -7.01 22.64 -15.58
C PRO A 478 -6.24 21.35 -15.92
N ARG A 479 -6.05 20.45 -14.96
CA ARG A 479 -5.29 19.19 -15.15
C ARG A 479 -6.05 18.15 -15.97
N ILE A 480 -7.37 18.29 -16.13
CA ILE A 480 -8.22 17.41 -16.97
C ILE A 480 -8.90 18.17 -18.12
N GLY A 481 -8.55 19.44 -18.32
CA GLY A 481 -9.15 20.31 -19.33
C GLY A 481 -9.13 19.75 -20.74
N MET A 482 -8.08 18.99 -21.12
CA MET A 482 -8.01 18.33 -22.43
C MET A 482 -9.16 17.34 -22.63
N GLY A 483 -9.55 16.58 -21.62
CA GLY A 483 -10.71 15.67 -21.68
C GLY A 483 -11.99 16.43 -21.99
N TYR A 484 -12.23 17.55 -21.31
CA TYR A 484 -13.41 18.40 -21.58
C TYR A 484 -13.38 19.10 -22.93
N GLN A 485 -12.21 19.51 -23.41
CA GLN A 485 -12.06 20.05 -24.79
C GLN A 485 -12.44 19.01 -25.84
N LEU A 486 -12.04 17.75 -25.66
CA LEU A 486 -12.41 16.66 -26.55
C LEU A 486 -13.91 16.32 -26.44
N LEU A 487 -14.44 16.30 -25.21
CA LEU A 487 -15.87 16.09 -24.98
C LEU A 487 -16.75 17.18 -25.64
N ALA A 488 -16.30 18.44 -25.61
CA ALA A 488 -16.99 19.55 -26.26
C ALA A 488 -17.06 19.41 -27.80
N LYS A 489 -16.07 18.76 -28.42
CA LYS A 489 -16.04 18.49 -29.87
C LYS A 489 -16.85 17.27 -30.29
N MET A 490 -17.31 16.46 -29.34
CA MET A 490 -18.09 15.26 -29.60
C MET A 490 -19.51 15.61 -30.00
N SER A 491 -20.07 14.92 -31.01
CA SER A 491 -21.44 15.09 -31.41
C SER A 491 -22.44 14.70 -30.30
N ASP A 492 -23.59 15.32 -30.26
CA ASP A 492 -24.61 14.97 -29.26
C ASP A 492 -25.15 13.55 -29.46
N ASN A 493 -25.16 13.05 -30.70
CA ASN A 493 -25.49 11.66 -31.00
C ASN A 493 -24.48 10.69 -30.34
N ASP A 494 -23.18 10.96 -30.46
CA ASP A 494 -22.15 10.12 -29.80
C ASP A 494 -22.24 10.19 -28.28
N LYS A 495 -22.48 11.37 -27.71
CA LYS A 495 -22.70 11.53 -26.26
C LYS A 495 -23.89 10.70 -25.77
N ASN A 496 -25.01 10.75 -26.49
CA ASN A 496 -26.20 9.96 -26.16
C ASN A 496 -25.92 8.46 -26.24
N ARG A 497 -25.28 7.98 -27.30
CA ARG A 497 -24.90 6.57 -27.46
C ARG A 497 -23.95 6.10 -26.36
N ILE A 498 -23.00 6.95 -25.92
CA ILE A 498 -22.11 6.65 -24.79
C ILE A 498 -22.92 6.55 -23.50
N ALA A 499 -23.83 7.49 -23.23
CA ALA A 499 -24.64 7.47 -22.02
C ALA A 499 -25.57 6.24 -21.96
N GLU A 500 -26.17 5.86 -23.09
CA GLU A 500 -26.98 4.63 -23.20
C GLU A 500 -26.11 3.38 -22.92
N LYS A 501 -24.95 3.28 -23.59
CA LYS A 501 -24.04 2.13 -23.37
C LYS A 501 -23.47 2.11 -21.96
N ALA A 502 -23.18 3.26 -21.36
CA ALA A 502 -22.72 3.32 -19.98
C ALA A 502 -23.79 2.79 -18.99
N ARG A 503 -25.05 3.14 -19.23
CA ARG A 503 -26.18 2.61 -18.45
C ARG A 503 -26.26 1.09 -18.57
N GLU A 504 -26.23 0.55 -19.79
CA GLU A 504 -26.21 -0.90 -20.06
C GLU A 504 -25.04 -1.60 -19.34
N VAL A 505 -23.82 -1.05 -19.46
CA VAL A 505 -22.62 -1.56 -18.79
C VAL A 505 -22.77 -1.58 -17.28
N LEU A 506 -23.34 -0.52 -16.69
CA LEU A 506 -23.52 -0.40 -15.24
C LEU A 506 -24.66 -1.25 -14.69
N GLU A 507 -25.71 -1.49 -15.48
CA GLU A 507 -26.82 -2.40 -15.15
C GLU A 507 -26.39 -3.87 -15.19
N ASN A 508 -25.49 -4.20 -16.10
CA ASN A 508 -24.96 -5.56 -16.29
C ASN A 508 -23.49 -5.68 -15.81
N ILE A 509 -23.12 -4.93 -14.78
CA ILE A 509 -21.72 -4.82 -14.32
C ILE A 509 -21.13 -6.17 -13.88
N GLU A 510 -21.95 -7.09 -13.40
CA GLU A 510 -21.53 -8.43 -12.96
C GLU A 510 -21.15 -9.35 -14.14
N ASP A 511 -21.62 -9.07 -15.37
CA ASP A 511 -21.42 -9.89 -16.55
C ASP A 511 -20.25 -9.44 -17.44
N LEU A 512 -19.51 -8.42 -17.04
CA LEU A 512 -18.42 -7.82 -17.81
C LEU A 512 -17.21 -8.72 -18.00
#